data_9af604e221f167e6c30d99d982e7b7a1
#
_entry.id   9af604e221f167e6c30d99d982e7b7a1
#
_cell.length_a   1.000
_cell.length_b   1.000
_cell.length_c   1.000
_cell.angle_alpha   90.00
_cell.angle_beta   90.00
_cell.angle_gamma   90.00
#
_symmetry.space_group_name_H-M   'P 1'
#
loop_
_entity.id
_entity.type
_entity.pdbx_description
1 polymer ?
#
loop_
_entity_poly.entity_id
_entity_poly.type
_entity_poly.pdbx_seq_one_letter_code
_entity_poly.pdbx_strand_id
1 'polypeptide(L)'
;VLTFIYYTIETLLLWSAYRTKYFTSDLSDVQINTEYRMVILIPCMNEAAVIKDTVKSLLATNYDALDIYVIDDASTDNTVQQVEEFKDNQKFHLLKRVKPEAQQGKGKALNWAYKKVTESYLKQGYILEDTLVTIIDADSSVDTDYFDKVNLVFNSDFELTGLQSKVQVLNKNRDVSQDLEFREIINATQSLRSRMNTVAFGGNGQFCKLSTLFALHEDPWTTSLVEDFDLSLRLFLSAIYNVRNVQYDDIQIKQTGIYNDTKALVKQRIRWAQGNVQTFKYLGKIMKSGELEKKQKLEFFFTLIKPWLMAIEYLVVIYTGIVLLGTLLLFGFNVASRSFITVFVCMVLYIFLINIVWAILYSKNTREKLSILLVLKDAYYLTRFLVILSQIYPQAILR
;
A
#
# COMPACT_ATOMS: atom_id res chain seq x y z
N VAL A 1 19.80 4.70 -21.47
CA VAL A 1 20.66 3.58 -20.98
C VAL A 1 20.52 3.41 -19.48
N LEU A 2 20.78 4.46 -18.64
CA LEU A 2 20.69 4.37 -17.18
C LEU A 2 19.32 3.93 -16.69
N THR A 3 18.26 4.49 -17.24
CA THR A 3 16.86 4.12 -17.00
C THR A 3 16.60 2.64 -17.28
N PHE A 4 17.10 2.17 -18.42
CA PHE A 4 16.96 0.77 -18.85
C PHE A 4 17.64 -0.18 -17.86
N ILE A 5 18.86 0.18 -17.43
CA ILE A 5 19.61 -0.58 -16.41
C ILE A 5 18.83 -0.59 -15.08
N TYR A 6 18.30 0.57 -14.66
CA TYR A 6 17.51 0.67 -13.45
C TYR A 6 16.29 -0.26 -13.46
N TYR A 7 15.45 -0.18 -14.48
CA TYR A 7 14.27 -1.06 -14.60
C TYR A 7 14.63 -2.54 -14.68
N THR A 8 15.73 -2.87 -15.39
CA THR A 8 16.19 -4.24 -15.46
C THR A 8 16.58 -4.76 -14.08
N ILE A 9 17.40 -4.00 -13.36
CA ILE A 9 17.84 -4.37 -12.00
C ILE A 9 16.64 -4.46 -11.06
N GLU A 10 15.75 -3.46 -11.06
CA GLU A 10 14.54 -3.48 -10.24
C GLU A 10 13.69 -4.72 -10.53
N THR A 11 13.40 -4.99 -11.80
CA THR A 11 12.61 -6.15 -12.23
C THR A 11 13.25 -7.47 -11.80
N LEU A 12 14.57 -7.62 -11.97
CA LEU A 12 15.28 -8.82 -11.56
C LEU A 12 15.29 -9.02 -10.05
N LEU A 13 15.45 -7.93 -9.28
CA LEU A 13 15.39 -7.97 -7.81
C LEU A 13 13.99 -8.35 -7.32
N LEU A 14 12.95 -7.72 -7.88
CA LEU A 14 11.57 -8.03 -7.54
C LEU A 14 11.18 -9.45 -7.93
N TRP A 15 11.59 -9.91 -9.11
CA TRP A 15 11.34 -11.27 -9.55
C TRP A 15 12.08 -12.31 -8.69
N SER A 16 13.35 -12.05 -8.34
CA SER A 16 14.10 -12.87 -7.39
C SER A 16 13.40 -12.93 -6.03
N ALA A 17 12.91 -11.79 -5.52
CA ALA A 17 12.18 -11.73 -4.26
C ALA A 17 10.87 -12.51 -4.31
N TYR A 18 10.14 -12.38 -5.40
CA TYR A 18 8.86 -13.07 -5.62
C TYR A 18 8.99 -14.61 -5.67
N ARG A 19 10.05 -15.14 -6.29
CA ARG A 19 10.27 -16.60 -6.42
C ARG A 19 10.58 -17.29 -5.10
N THR A 20 11.17 -16.61 -4.18
CA THR A 20 11.42 -17.13 -2.83
C THR A 20 10.28 -16.67 -1.94
N LYS A 21 9.19 -17.44 -1.90
CA LYS A 21 8.09 -17.25 -0.95
C LYS A 21 8.67 -17.10 0.46
N TYR A 22 8.80 -15.87 0.93
CA TYR A 22 9.57 -15.59 2.14
C TYR A 22 8.79 -15.88 3.41
N PHE A 23 7.44 -15.89 3.33
CA PHE A 23 6.58 -16.18 4.45
C PHE A 23 5.38 -17.03 4.01
N THR A 24 5.64 -18.27 3.70
CA THR A 24 4.69 -19.34 3.96
C THR A 24 5.19 -20.02 5.23
N SER A 25 4.99 -19.42 6.39
CA SER A 25 5.10 -20.17 7.61
C SER A 25 3.92 -21.12 7.66
N ASP A 26 4.19 -22.37 7.87
CA ASP A 26 3.16 -23.31 8.29
C ASP A 26 2.72 -22.85 9.69
N LEU A 27 1.59 -22.16 9.75
CA LEU A 27 1.01 -21.67 11.01
C LEU A 27 0.21 -22.77 11.72
N SER A 28 0.12 -23.98 11.15
CA SER A 28 -0.68 -25.09 11.67
C SER A 28 -0.26 -25.55 13.07
N ASP A 29 1.02 -25.45 13.40
CA ASP A 29 1.60 -25.89 14.67
C ASP A 29 1.78 -24.76 15.69
N VAL A 30 1.35 -23.53 15.38
CA VAL A 30 1.48 -22.38 16.28
C VAL A 30 0.49 -22.52 17.44
N GLN A 31 1.02 -22.54 18.67
CA GLN A 31 0.19 -22.48 19.87
C GLN A 31 -0.28 -21.07 20.13
N ILE A 32 -1.58 -20.90 20.35
CA ILE A 32 -2.17 -19.61 20.75
C ILE A 32 -1.97 -19.45 22.25
N ASN A 33 -1.03 -18.58 22.63
CA ASN A 33 -0.77 -18.22 24.02
C ASN A 33 -1.50 -16.93 24.42
N THR A 34 -1.75 -16.04 23.44
CA THR A 34 -2.43 -14.76 23.61
C THR A 34 -3.55 -14.63 22.58
N GLU A 35 -4.75 -14.34 23.03
CA GLU A 35 -5.83 -13.90 22.16
C GLU A 35 -5.74 -12.37 22.05
N TYR A 36 -5.09 -11.89 20.96
CA TYR A 36 -4.90 -10.47 20.73
C TYR A 36 -6.24 -9.78 20.47
N ARG A 37 -6.52 -8.69 21.19
CA ARG A 37 -7.69 -7.85 20.88
C ARG A 37 -7.43 -7.01 19.64
N MET A 38 -8.35 -7.06 18.68
CA MET A 38 -8.26 -6.32 17.41
C MET A 38 -9.08 -5.02 17.49
N VAL A 39 -8.40 -3.88 17.42
CA VAL A 39 -9.00 -2.55 17.29
C VAL A 39 -8.97 -2.14 15.83
N ILE A 40 -10.11 -2.12 15.19
CA ILE A 40 -10.25 -1.75 13.79
C ILE A 40 -10.67 -0.29 13.67
N LEU A 41 -9.86 0.53 13.02
CA LEU A 41 -10.15 1.92 12.72
C LEU A 41 -10.53 2.06 11.25
N ILE A 42 -11.74 2.50 10.95
CA ILE A 42 -12.27 2.70 9.60
C ILE A 42 -12.54 4.20 9.40
N PRO A 43 -11.56 4.98 8.91
CA PRO A 43 -11.81 6.38 8.58
C PRO A 43 -12.67 6.47 7.32
N CYS A 44 -13.76 7.21 7.40
CA CYS A 44 -14.68 7.38 6.27
C CYS A 44 -15.17 8.83 6.12
N MET A 45 -15.38 9.22 4.87
CA MET A 45 -15.97 10.51 4.48
C MET A 45 -16.66 10.34 3.13
N ASN A 46 -18.01 10.35 3.14
CA ASN A 46 -18.83 10.14 1.95
C ASN A 46 -18.63 8.77 1.31
N GLU A 47 -18.77 7.71 2.11
CA GLU A 47 -18.58 6.30 1.73
C GLU A 47 -19.90 5.50 1.78
N ALA A 48 -21.06 6.15 1.62
CA ALA A 48 -22.39 5.52 1.75
C ALA A 48 -22.58 4.30 0.84
N ALA A 49 -21.88 4.24 -0.30
CA ALA A 49 -22.00 3.17 -1.26
C ALA A 49 -21.33 1.84 -0.84
N VAL A 50 -20.39 1.88 0.10
CA VAL A 50 -19.49 0.74 0.38
C VAL A 50 -19.37 0.40 1.86
N ILE A 51 -19.48 1.38 2.76
CA ILE A 51 -19.20 1.22 4.19
C ILE A 51 -20.03 0.12 4.86
N LYS A 52 -21.28 -0.04 4.47
CA LYS A 52 -22.16 -1.07 5.02
C LYS A 52 -21.63 -2.47 4.79
N ASP A 53 -21.18 -2.76 3.56
CA ASP A 53 -20.68 -4.08 3.20
C ASP A 53 -19.34 -4.36 3.89
N THR A 54 -18.51 -3.33 4.09
CA THR A 54 -17.28 -3.42 4.87
C THR A 54 -17.56 -3.83 6.31
N VAL A 55 -18.45 -3.12 7.01
CA VAL A 55 -18.81 -3.45 8.41
C VAL A 55 -19.42 -4.85 8.50
N LYS A 56 -20.30 -5.24 7.57
CA LYS A 56 -20.84 -6.60 7.50
C LYS A 56 -19.77 -7.66 7.38
N SER A 57 -18.81 -7.46 6.48
CA SER A 57 -17.70 -8.38 6.25
C SER A 57 -16.87 -8.59 7.54
N LEU A 58 -16.60 -7.51 8.28
CA LEU A 58 -15.83 -7.57 9.53
C LEU A 58 -16.62 -8.26 10.66
N LEU A 59 -17.91 -7.97 10.79
CA LEU A 59 -18.77 -8.61 11.79
C LEU A 59 -19.05 -10.08 11.48
N ALA A 60 -18.87 -10.53 10.22
CA ALA A 60 -19.02 -11.91 9.81
C ALA A 60 -17.77 -12.78 10.07
N THR A 61 -16.69 -12.21 10.59
CA THR A 61 -15.49 -12.99 10.95
C THR A 61 -15.71 -13.81 12.22
N ASN A 62 -14.98 -14.91 12.34
CA ASN A 62 -15.12 -15.84 13.47
C ASN A 62 -14.44 -15.32 14.74
N TYR A 63 -13.74 -14.19 14.68
CA TYR A 63 -12.93 -13.67 15.78
C TYR A 63 -13.77 -12.88 16.79
N ASP A 64 -13.65 -13.22 18.09
CA ASP A 64 -14.48 -12.60 19.12
C ASP A 64 -13.90 -11.35 19.76
N ALA A 65 -12.59 -11.31 19.97
CA ALA A 65 -11.88 -10.19 20.59
C ALA A 65 -11.70 -9.01 19.61
N LEU A 66 -12.79 -8.43 19.11
CA LEU A 66 -12.85 -7.48 18.02
C LEU A 66 -13.66 -6.24 18.38
N ASP A 67 -13.10 -5.04 18.16
CA ASP A 67 -13.78 -3.75 18.28
C ASP A 67 -13.65 -2.95 16.97
N ILE A 68 -14.76 -2.62 16.33
CA ILE A 68 -14.85 -1.92 15.04
C ILE A 68 -15.25 -0.47 15.28
N TYR A 69 -14.37 0.47 15.01
CA TYR A 69 -14.59 1.90 15.12
C TYR A 69 -14.73 2.53 13.74
N VAL A 70 -15.96 2.84 13.32
CA VAL A 70 -16.21 3.67 12.13
C VAL A 70 -16.03 5.13 12.54
N ILE A 71 -15.10 5.82 11.87
CA ILE A 71 -14.73 7.21 12.16
C ILE A 71 -15.31 8.08 11.05
N ASP A 72 -16.51 8.62 11.28
CA ASP A 72 -17.14 9.54 10.33
C ASP A 72 -16.51 10.93 10.42
N ASP A 73 -15.85 11.36 9.34
CA ASP A 73 -15.16 12.66 9.28
C ASP A 73 -16.07 13.77 8.72
N ALA A 74 -17.27 13.90 9.29
CA ALA A 74 -18.33 14.83 8.89
C ALA A 74 -18.82 14.58 7.45
N SER A 75 -19.25 13.37 7.15
CA SER A 75 -19.89 13.02 5.89
C SER A 75 -21.16 13.84 5.64
N THR A 76 -21.41 14.13 4.38
CA THR A 76 -22.56 14.90 3.89
C THR A 76 -23.58 14.05 3.14
N ASP A 77 -23.22 12.79 2.87
CA ASP A 77 -24.08 11.77 2.28
C ASP A 77 -24.72 10.86 3.34
N ASN A 78 -25.29 9.73 2.94
CA ASN A 78 -25.93 8.76 3.83
C ASN A 78 -24.95 7.79 4.51
N THR A 79 -23.63 8.09 4.60
CA THR A 79 -22.62 7.22 5.22
C THR A 79 -23.03 6.78 6.64
N VAL A 80 -23.40 7.74 7.50
CA VAL A 80 -23.79 7.46 8.87
C VAL A 80 -25.02 6.56 8.94
N GLN A 81 -26.05 6.85 8.14
CA GLN A 81 -27.29 6.08 8.10
C GLN A 81 -27.05 4.62 7.67
N GLN A 82 -26.08 4.38 6.78
CA GLN A 82 -25.75 3.02 6.33
C GLN A 82 -25.20 2.13 7.45
N VAL A 83 -24.61 2.70 8.47
CA VAL A 83 -24.00 1.94 9.58
C VAL A 83 -24.80 1.97 10.88
N GLU A 84 -25.87 2.78 10.95
CA GLU A 84 -26.74 2.86 12.13
C GLU A 84 -27.45 1.54 12.46
N GLU A 85 -27.62 0.64 11.48
CA GLU A 85 -28.19 -0.68 11.71
C GLU A 85 -27.34 -1.56 12.63
N PHE A 86 -26.02 -1.27 12.76
CA PHE A 86 -25.10 -2.04 13.61
C PHE A 86 -24.96 -1.50 15.03
N LYS A 87 -25.63 -0.41 15.39
CA LYS A 87 -25.48 0.29 16.68
C LYS A 87 -25.69 -0.57 17.93
N ASP A 88 -26.52 -1.62 17.80
CA ASP A 88 -26.84 -2.53 18.91
C ASP A 88 -25.85 -3.71 19.01
N ASN A 89 -24.88 -3.81 18.09
CA ASN A 89 -23.82 -4.80 18.15
C ASN A 89 -22.69 -4.31 19.07
N GLN A 90 -22.35 -5.12 20.08
CA GLN A 90 -21.33 -4.75 21.08
C GLN A 90 -19.92 -4.54 20.49
N LYS A 91 -19.60 -5.17 19.35
CA LYS A 91 -18.32 -5.01 18.65
C LYS A 91 -18.26 -3.72 17.81
N PHE A 92 -19.39 -3.01 17.61
CA PHE A 92 -19.48 -1.87 16.70
C PHE A 92 -19.55 -0.54 17.43
N HIS A 93 -18.74 0.43 17.02
CA HIS A 93 -18.67 1.77 17.58
C HIS A 93 -18.63 2.82 16.46
N LEU A 94 -19.58 3.77 16.51
CA LEU A 94 -19.60 4.91 15.58
C LEU A 94 -19.04 6.16 16.27
N LEU A 95 -17.93 6.66 15.74
CA LEU A 95 -17.28 7.90 16.19
C LEU A 95 -17.52 8.99 15.16
N LYS A 96 -18.27 10.04 15.55
CA LYS A 96 -18.58 11.19 14.68
C LYS A 96 -17.68 12.38 15.01
N ARG A 97 -16.96 12.87 14.02
CA ARG A 97 -16.20 14.12 14.10
C ARG A 97 -17.04 15.27 13.58
N VAL A 98 -16.83 16.46 14.10
CA VAL A 98 -17.54 17.68 13.68
C VAL A 98 -16.52 18.78 13.31
N LYS A 99 -16.92 19.71 12.47
CA LYS A 99 -16.10 20.89 12.18
C LYS A 99 -15.96 21.78 13.42
N PRO A 100 -14.82 22.44 13.64
CA PRO A 100 -13.69 22.62 12.71
C PRO A 100 -12.67 21.44 12.71
N GLU A 101 -12.73 20.47 13.65
CA GLU A 101 -11.76 19.40 13.78
C GLU A 101 -11.87 18.34 12.66
N ALA A 102 -13.07 18.15 12.11
CA ALA A 102 -13.29 17.21 11.00
C ALA A 102 -12.74 17.76 9.67
N GLN A 103 -12.52 16.83 8.72
CA GLN A 103 -12.04 17.11 7.36
C GLN A 103 -10.63 17.71 7.29
N GLN A 104 -9.79 17.43 8.27
CA GLN A 104 -8.37 17.84 8.32
C GLN A 104 -7.41 16.75 7.82
N GLY A 105 -7.92 15.71 7.17
CA GLY A 105 -7.17 14.60 6.59
C GLY A 105 -7.21 13.33 7.43
N LYS A 106 -6.89 12.19 6.76
CA LYS A 106 -7.00 10.83 7.31
C LYS A 106 -6.20 10.67 8.60
N GLY A 107 -4.94 11.14 8.63
CA GLY A 107 -4.08 11.04 9.82
C GLY A 107 -4.67 11.74 11.05
N LYS A 108 -5.31 12.90 10.88
CA LYS A 108 -5.97 13.61 11.99
C LYS A 108 -7.20 12.85 12.49
N ALA A 109 -7.98 12.24 11.60
CA ALA A 109 -9.12 11.42 11.98
C ALA A 109 -8.68 10.17 12.76
N LEU A 110 -7.64 9.50 12.29
CA LEU A 110 -7.06 8.32 12.96
C LEU A 110 -6.52 8.66 14.36
N ASN A 111 -5.74 9.74 14.48
CA ASN A 111 -5.20 10.15 15.81
C ASN A 111 -6.28 10.51 16.80
N TRP A 112 -7.35 11.18 16.36
CA TRP A 112 -8.46 11.52 17.21
C TRP A 112 -9.18 10.27 17.76
N ALA A 113 -9.44 9.28 16.90
CA ALA A 113 -10.02 8.00 17.30
C ALA A 113 -9.05 7.20 18.18
N TYR A 114 -7.79 7.11 17.80
CA TYR A 114 -6.73 6.44 18.55
C TYR A 114 -6.64 6.92 20.00
N LYS A 115 -6.63 8.25 20.25
CA LYS A 115 -6.60 8.83 21.58
C LYS A 115 -7.81 8.38 22.41
N LYS A 116 -9.01 8.46 21.85
CA LYS A 116 -10.24 8.04 22.54
C LYS A 116 -10.25 6.55 22.90
N VAL A 117 -9.83 5.72 21.94
CA VAL A 117 -9.76 4.27 22.14
C VAL A 117 -8.70 3.91 23.18
N THR A 118 -7.49 4.47 23.06
CA THR A 118 -6.41 4.22 24.02
C THR A 118 -6.78 4.63 25.44
N GLU A 119 -7.37 5.82 25.63
CA GLU A 119 -7.84 6.26 26.93
C GLU A 119 -8.92 5.32 27.51
N SER A 120 -9.85 4.88 26.68
CA SER A 120 -10.90 3.93 27.08
C SER A 120 -10.31 2.59 27.50
N TYR A 121 -9.35 2.07 26.72
CA TYR A 121 -8.70 0.79 26.98
C TYR A 121 -7.87 0.81 28.25
N LEU A 122 -7.10 1.86 28.48
CA LEU A 122 -6.36 2.05 29.72
C LEU A 122 -7.28 2.10 30.94
N LYS A 123 -8.43 2.79 30.86
CA LYS A 123 -9.44 2.85 31.94
C LYS A 123 -10.09 1.50 32.22
N GLN A 124 -10.24 0.65 31.22
CA GLN A 124 -10.80 -0.69 31.32
C GLN A 124 -9.76 -1.75 31.72
N GLY A 125 -8.47 -1.38 31.83
CA GLY A 125 -7.40 -2.27 32.23
C GLY A 125 -6.90 -3.23 31.14
N TYR A 126 -7.16 -2.91 29.85
CA TYR A 126 -6.63 -3.72 28.75
C TYR A 126 -5.11 -3.59 28.64
N ILE A 127 -4.46 -4.72 28.31
CA ILE A 127 -3.01 -4.78 28.10
C ILE A 127 -2.68 -4.26 26.70
N LEU A 128 -1.91 -3.17 26.61
CA LEU A 128 -1.57 -2.55 25.33
C LEU A 128 -0.71 -3.46 24.43
N GLU A 129 0.10 -4.34 25.03
CA GLU A 129 0.92 -5.32 24.31
C GLU A 129 0.06 -6.40 23.63
N ASP A 130 -1.07 -6.77 24.24
CA ASP A 130 -2.00 -7.79 23.73
C ASP A 130 -3.11 -7.17 22.86
N THR A 131 -2.93 -5.91 22.45
CA THR A 131 -3.89 -5.17 21.61
C THR A 131 -3.24 -4.78 20.28
N LEU A 132 -3.89 -5.13 19.18
CA LEU A 132 -3.47 -4.78 17.82
C LEU A 132 -4.41 -3.71 17.25
N VAL A 133 -3.84 -2.62 16.75
CA VAL A 133 -4.58 -1.59 16.02
C VAL A 133 -4.41 -1.82 14.53
N THR A 134 -5.52 -1.90 13.80
CA THR A 134 -5.52 -2.03 12.35
C THR A 134 -6.32 -0.91 11.70
N ILE A 135 -5.87 -0.50 10.51
CA ILE A 135 -6.58 0.43 9.64
C ILE A 135 -7.20 -0.37 8.51
N ILE A 136 -8.49 -0.22 8.31
CA ILE A 136 -9.22 -0.83 7.19
C ILE A 136 -9.97 0.28 6.45
N ASP A 137 -9.76 0.36 5.14
CA ASP A 137 -10.44 1.36 4.32
C ASP A 137 -11.92 1.01 4.14
N ALA A 138 -12.77 2.03 3.99
CA ALA A 138 -14.22 1.91 3.99
C ALA A 138 -14.81 1.07 2.85
N ASP A 139 -14.02 0.73 1.84
CA ASP A 139 -14.38 -0.07 0.66
C ASP A 139 -13.79 -1.49 0.67
N SER A 140 -13.41 -1.98 1.85
CA SER A 140 -12.69 -3.24 2.02
C SER A 140 -13.57 -4.38 2.48
N SER A 141 -13.08 -5.61 2.27
CA SER A 141 -13.68 -6.83 2.82
C SER A 141 -12.59 -7.84 3.17
N VAL A 142 -12.87 -8.72 4.12
CA VAL A 142 -11.96 -9.78 4.58
C VAL A 142 -12.65 -11.13 4.57
N ASP A 143 -11.87 -12.21 4.58
CA ASP A 143 -12.37 -13.56 4.75
C ASP A 143 -12.67 -13.84 6.23
N THR A 144 -13.52 -14.82 6.52
CA THR A 144 -14.01 -15.09 7.88
C THR A 144 -12.91 -15.47 8.87
N ASP A 145 -11.79 -16.03 8.40
CA ASP A 145 -10.62 -16.47 9.19
C ASP A 145 -9.46 -15.44 9.22
N TYR A 146 -9.72 -14.22 8.71
CA TYR A 146 -8.69 -13.20 8.55
C TYR A 146 -8.00 -12.83 9.87
N PHE A 147 -8.76 -12.55 10.92
CA PHE A 147 -8.20 -12.17 12.21
C PHE A 147 -7.61 -13.36 12.97
N ASP A 148 -8.13 -14.57 12.77
CA ASP A 148 -7.53 -15.79 13.31
C ASP A 148 -6.11 -15.98 12.77
N LYS A 149 -5.90 -15.78 11.47
CA LYS A 149 -4.57 -15.84 10.85
C LYS A 149 -3.64 -14.75 11.37
N VAL A 150 -4.14 -13.52 11.55
CA VAL A 150 -3.37 -12.42 12.16
C VAL A 150 -2.95 -12.80 13.58
N ASN A 151 -3.88 -13.33 14.39
CA ASN A 151 -3.61 -13.77 15.75
C ASN A 151 -2.51 -14.85 15.79
N LEU A 152 -2.56 -15.84 14.89
CA LEU A 152 -1.54 -16.89 14.77
C LEU A 152 -0.15 -16.31 14.44
N VAL A 153 -0.08 -15.32 13.54
CA VAL A 153 1.20 -14.68 13.18
C VAL A 153 1.83 -13.98 14.39
N PHE A 154 1.06 -13.22 15.16
CA PHE A 154 1.60 -12.56 16.36
C PHE A 154 1.92 -13.55 17.49
N ASN A 155 1.28 -14.71 17.53
CA ASN A 155 1.66 -15.81 18.44
C ASN A 155 2.88 -16.61 17.96
N SER A 156 3.17 -16.62 16.65
CA SER A 156 4.37 -17.28 16.11
C SER A 156 5.66 -16.52 16.42
N ASP A 157 5.55 -15.21 16.68
CA ASP A 157 6.72 -14.35 16.92
C ASP A 157 6.33 -13.15 17.82
N PHE A 158 6.64 -13.23 19.09
CA PHE A 158 6.32 -12.19 20.09
C PHE A 158 7.09 -10.87 19.87
N GLU A 159 8.18 -10.91 19.12
CA GLU A 159 8.96 -9.70 18.79
C GLU A 159 8.31 -8.88 17.64
N LEU A 160 7.28 -9.41 16.98
CA LEU A 160 6.60 -8.66 15.94
C LEU A 160 5.95 -7.39 16.51
N THR A 161 6.21 -6.27 15.87
CA THR A 161 5.59 -4.98 16.16
C THR A 161 4.45 -4.66 15.22
N GLY A 162 4.49 -5.21 13.99
CA GLY A 162 3.45 -4.98 13.01
C GLY A 162 3.36 -6.03 11.91
N LEU A 163 2.25 -5.98 11.19
CA LEU A 163 1.95 -6.82 10.04
C LEU A 163 1.27 -5.97 8.97
N GLN A 164 1.66 -6.16 7.73
CA GLN A 164 0.96 -5.61 6.57
C GLN A 164 0.26 -6.74 5.82
N SER A 165 -1.06 -6.66 5.68
CA SER A 165 -1.82 -7.60 4.87
C SER A 165 -1.56 -7.39 3.38
N LYS A 166 -1.62 -8.46 2.62
CA LYS A 166 -1.60 -8.39 1.17
C LYS A 166 -2.91 -7.78 0.67
N VAL A 167 -2.82 -6.74 -0.16
CA VAL A 167 -4.00 -6.10 -0.73
C VAL A 167 -4.33 -6.73 -2.07
N GLN A 168 -5.62 -7.05 -2.25
CA GLN A 168 -6.19 -7.54 -3.49
C GLN A 168 -7.22 -6.54 -3.99
N VAL A 169 -7.13 -6.12 -5.24
CA VAL A 169 -8.11 -5.22 -5.86
C VAL A 169 -9.16 -6.01 -6.60
N LEU A 170 -10.42 -5.80 -6.25
CA LEU A 170 -11.54 -6.49 -6.89
C LEU A 170 -11.75 -5.96 -8.30
N ASN A 171 -11.67 -6.87 -9.28
CA ASN A 171 -11.89 -6.56 -10.69
C ASN A 171 -13.37 -6.64 -11.02
N LYS A 172 -14.04 -5.49 -11.11
CA LYS A 172 -15.43 -5.41 -11.58
C LYS A 172 -15.54 -5.45 -13.10
N ASN A 173 -14.45 -5.14 -13.82
CA ASN A 173 -14.39 -5.06 -15.28
C ASN A 173 -13.23 -5.90 -15.84
N ARG A 174 -13.08 -5.90 -17.17
CA ARG A 174 -12.02 -6.66 -17.86
C ARG A 174 -10.61 -6.07 -17.74
N ASP A 175 -10.45 -4.90 -17.12
CA ASP A 175 -9.15 -4.27 -16.87
C ASP A 175 -8.59 -4.77 -15.53
N VAL A 176 -7.52 -5.54 -15.61
CA VAL A 176 -6.86 -6.17 -14.45
C VAL A 176 -5.65 -5.38 -13.94
N SER A 177 -5.35 -4.22 -14.51
CA SER A 177 -4.09 -3.51 -14.25
C SER A 177 -3.87 -3.16 -12.78
N GLN A 178 -4.91 -2.71 -12.07
CA GLN A 178 -4.80 -2.39 -10.65
C GLN A 178 -4.61 -3.65 -9.80
N ASP A 179 -5.37 -4.72 -10.06
CA ASP A 179 -5.19 -5.97 -9.32
C ASP A 179 -3.82 -6.61 -9.60
N LEU A 180 -3.36 -6.58 -10.86
CA LEU A 180 -2.03 -7.05 -11.23
C LEU A 180 -0.93 -6.24 -10.52
N GLU A 181 -1.05 -4.91 -10.47
CA GLU A 181 -0.12 -4.05 -9.75
C GLU A 181 -0.01 -4.47 -8.26
N PHE A 182 -1.14 -4.63 -7.58
CA PHE A 182 -1.14 -4.98 -6.16
C PHE A 182 -0.70 -6.42 -5.90
N ARG A 183 -1.23 -7.39 -6.64
CA ARG A 183 -0.93 -8.81 -6.43
C ARG A 183 0.48 -9.20 -6.77
N GLU A 184 1.06 -8.59 -7.82
CA GLU A 184 2.36 -9.02 -8.33
C GLU A 184 3.44 -8.00 -7.98
N ILE A 185 3.32 -6.73 -8.39
CA ILE A 185 4.40 -5.75 -8.28
C ILE A 185 4.58 -5.28 -6.83
N ILE A 186 3.49 -4.90 -6.15
CA ILE A 186 3.55 -4.45 -4.76
C ILE A 186 3.91 -5.62 -3.84
N ASN A 187 3.34 -6.81 -4.09
CA ASN A 187 3.69 -8.00 -3.33
C ASN A 187 5.17 -8.39 -3.50
N ALA A 188 5.73 -8.32 -4.71
CA ALA A 188 7.16 -8.54 -4.94
C ALA A 188 8.02 -7.49 -4.19
N THR A 189 7.57 -6.23 -4.16
CA THR A 189 8.24 -5.17 -3.40
C THR A 189 8.26 -5.48 -1.90
N GLN A 190 7.13 -5.88 -1.33
CA GLN A 190 7.05 -6.27 0.09
C GLN A 190 7.86 -7.55 0.38
N SER A 191 7.93 -8.50 -0.56
CA SER A 191 8.79 -9.68 -0.44
C SER A 191 10.28 -9.30 -0.41
N LEU A 192 10.70 -8.32 -1.21
CA LEU A 192 12.05 -7.76 -1.15
C LEU A 192 12.30 -7.06 0.19
N ARG A 193 11.34 -6.25 0.66
CA ARG A 193 11.39 -5.58 1.95
C ARG A 193 11.44 -6.56 3.12
N SER A 194 10.75 -7.69 3.05
CA SER A 194 10.85 -8.75 4.04
C SER A 194 12.29 -9.27 4.20
N ARG A 195 13.02 -9.46 3.08
CA ARG A 195 14.44 -9.85 3.12
C ARG A 195 15.34 -8.76 3.71
N MET A 196 14.99 -7.51 3.51
CA MET A 196 15.75 -6.36 4.00
C MET A 196 15.36 -5.96 5.43
N ASN A 197 14.33 -6.59 6.03
CA ASN A 197 13.69 -6.22 7.29
C ASN A 197 13.17 -4.76 7.23
N THR A 198 12.49 -4.40 6.15
CA THR A 198 11.96 -3.04 5.90
C THR A 198 10.50 -3.05 5.47
N VAL A 199 9.74 -4.11 5.78
CA VAL A 199 8.31 -4.16 5.47
C VAL A 199 7.64 -2.92 6.05
N ALA A 200 6.99 -2.15 5.16
CA ALA A 200 6.34 -0.90 5.53
C ALA A 200 4.81 -1.03 5.43
N PHE A 201 4.11 -0.23 6.21
CA PHE A 201 2.66 -0.15 6.15
C PHE A 201 2.19 0.50 4.85
N GLY A 202 1.04 0.07 4.36
CA GLY A 202 0.40 0.53 3.12
C GLY A 202 -1.03 1.03 3.32
N GLY A 203 -1.37 1.44 4.54
CA GLY A 203 -2.64 2.06 4.92
C GLY A 203 -3.79 1.07 5.14
N ASN A 204 -4.08 0.20 4.18
CA ASN A 204 -5.17 -0.76 4.27
C ASN A 204 -4.65 -2.12 4.76
N GLY A 205 -5.26 -2.67 5.82
CA GLY A 205 -4.85 -3.96 6.40
C GLY A 205 -3.49 -3.93 7.09
N GLN A 206 -3.06 -2.79 7.62
CA GLN A 206 -1.89 -2.68 8.49
C GLN A 206 -2.28 -2.99 9.93
N PHE A 207 -1.48 -3.77 10.64
CA PHE A 207 -1.61 -4.05 12.06
C PHE A 207 -0.37 -3.58 12.80
N CYS A 208 -0.57 -2.93 13.95
CA CYS A 208 0.52 -2.53 14.83
C CYS A 208 0.11 -2.76 16.28
N LYS A 209 1.02 -3.25 17.13
CA LYS A 209 0.76 -3.33 18.57
C LYS A 209 0.43 -1.94 19.13
N LEU A 210 -0.60 -1.85 19.96
CA LEU A 210 -0.99 -0.59 20.58
C LEU A 210 0.12 -0.05 21.49
N SER A 211 0.87 -0.93 22.16
CA SER A 211 2.07 -0.59 22.94
C SER A 211 3.14 0.11 22.10
N THR A 212 3.40 -0.37 20.87
CA THR A 212 4.34 0.24 19.94
C THR A 212 3.91 1.65 19.52
N LEU A 213 2.62 1.83 19.19
CA LEU A 213 2.08 3.16 18.86
C LEU A 213 2.13 4.10 20.07
N PHE A 214 1.80 3.60 21.24
CA PHE A 214 1.82 4.39 22.48
C PHE A 214 3.22 4.87 22.86
N ALA A 215 4.21 4.05 22.61
CA ALA A 215 5.59 4.36 22.93
C ALA A 215 6.26 5.38 21.98
N LEU A 216 5.61 5.76 20.88
CA LEU A 216 6.06 6.91 20.08
C LEU A 216 5.97 8.23 20.87
N HIS A 217 5.14 8.30 21.93
CA HIS A 217 4.87 9.51 22.72
C HIS A 217 4.41 10.73 21.89
N GLU A 218 3.95 10.49 20.68
CA GLU A 218 3.44 11.50 19.74
C GLU A 218 2.28 10.93 18.92
N ASP A 219 1.63 11.76 18.11
CA ASP A 219 0.58 11.32 17.21
C ASP A 219 1.12 10.27 16.21
N PRO A 220 0.58 9.02 16.19
CA PRO A 220 1.08 7.99 15.28
C PRO A 220 1.01 8.38 13.80
N TRP A 221 -0.09 8.99 13.36
CA TRP A 221 -0.27 9.38 11.96
C TRP A 221 -0.08 10.88 11.78
N THR A 222 0.86 11.26 10.91
CA THR A 222 1.13 12.66 10.59
C THR A 222 0.13 13.20 9.56
N THR A 223 0.31 14.46 9.15
CA THR A 223 -0.45 15.05 8.04
C THR A 223 0.13 14.69 6.67
N SER A 224 1.06 13.75 6.59
CA SER A 224 1.56 13.20 5.33
C SER A 224 0.43 12.59 4.51
N LEU A 225 0.53 12.70 3.19
CA LEU A 225 -0.43 12.07 2.28
C LEU A 225 -0.24 10.54 2.16
N VAL A 226 0.84 10.02 2.74
CA VAL A 226 1.14 8.60 2.98
C VAL A 226 1.49 8.44 4.46
N GLU A 227 0.51 8.69 5.30
CA GLU A 227 0.63 8.68 6.76
C GLU A 227 1.08 7.33 7.32
N ASP A 228 0.78 6.25 6.60
CA ASP A 228 1.14 4.87 6.86
C ASP A 228 2.64 4.61 6.64
N PHE A 229 3.17 5.02 5.50
CA PHE A 229 4.60 4.91 5.20
C PHE A 229 5.43 5.87 6.06
N ASP A 230 4.92 7.09 6.33
CA ASP A 230 5.52 8.04 7.27
C ASP A 230 5.63 7.43 8.68
N LEU A 231 4.55 6.78 9.17
CA LEU A 231 4.57 6.04 10.44
C LEU A 231 5.64 4.95 10.44
N SER A 232 5.71 4.14 9.36
CA SER A 232 6.72 3.08 9.24
C SER A 232 8.13 3.64 9.37
N LEU A 233 8.47 4.72 8.66
CA LEU A 233 9.80 5.34 8.72
C LEU A 233 10.14 5.87 10.11
N ARG A 234 9.16 6.45 10.82
CA ARG A 234 9.37 6.94 12.19
C ARG A 234 9.57 5.80 13.18
N LEU A 235 8.82 4.71 13.04
CA LEU A 235 9.02 3.50 13.83
C LEU A 235 10.41 2.92 13.61
N PHE A 236 10.86 2.77 12.37
CA PHE A 236 12.20 2.27 12.04
C PHE A 236 13.34 3.20 12.53
N LEU A 237 13.08 4.51 12.66
CA LEU A 237 14.03 5.47 13.20
C LEU A 237 14.00 5.61 14.73
N SER A 238 13.03 4.96 15.38
CA SER A 238 12.87 4.99 16.83
C SER A 238 13.96 4.15 17.50
N ALA A 239 14.75 4.77 18.37
CA ALA A 239 15.76 4.07 19.16
C ALA A 239 15.16 3.14 20.25
N ILE A 240 13.86 3.18 20.48
CA ILE A 240 13.19 2.51 21.58
C ILE A 240 12.75 1.09 21.19
N TYR A 241 12.55 0.83 19.88
CA TYR A 241 11.97 -0.41 19.40
C TYR A 241 12.78 -1.03 18.27
N ASN A 242 13.01 -2.33 18.39
CA ASN A 242 13.43 -3.15 17.27
C ASN A 242 12.17 -3.43 16.43
N VAL A 243 11.87 -2.53 15.47
CA VAL A 243 10.68 -2.66 14.64
C VAL A 243 10.82 -3.87 13.73
N ARG A 244 9.91 -4.80 13.86
CA ARG A 244 9.83 -6.00 13.07
C ARG A 244 8.44 -6.13 12.48
N ASN A 245 8.33 -5.74 11.21
CA ASN A 245 7.09 -5.84 10.45
C ASN A 245 7.20 -6.97 9.43
N VAL A 246 6.11 -7.68 9.20
CA VAL A 246 6.02 -8.79 8.25
C VAL A 246 4.83 -8.63 7.31
N GLN A 247 4.88 -9.35 6.18
CA GLN A 247 3.74 -9.56 5.30
C GLN A 247 3.63 -11.06 4.98
N TYR A 248 2.43 -11.61 5.07
CA TYR A 248 2.13 -13.00 4.72
C TYR A 248 1.21 -13.08 3.50
N ASP A 249 1.45 -14.07 2.63
CA ASP A 249 0.66 -14.27 1.42
C ASP A 249 -0.78 -14.68 1.71
N ASP A 250 -1.02 -15.40 2.81
CA ASP A 250 -2.33 -15.96 3.17
C ASP A 250 -3.21 -14.98 3.94
N ILE A 251 -2.68 -13.80 4.33
CA ILE A 251 -3.44 -12.76 5.02
C ILE A 251 -3.74 -11.64 4.01
N GLN A 252 -4.97 -11.69 3.48
CA GLN A 252 -5.38 -10.82 2.37
C GLN A 252 -6.58 -9.97 2.74
N ILE A 253 -6.52 -8.69 2.36
CA ILE A 253 -7.65 -7.77 2.39
C ILE A 253 -8.05 -7.42 0.96
N LYS A 254 -9.34 -7.42 0.67
CA LYS A 254 -9.91 -7.12 -0.64
C LYS A 254 -10.44 -5.70 -0.63
N GLN A 255 -10.12 -4.90 -1.65
CA GLN A 255 -10.64 -3.54 -1.80
C GLN A 255 -11.22 -3.29 -3.20
N THR A 256 -12.05 -2.28 -3.33
CA THR A 256 -12.63 -1.88 -4.61
C THR A 256 -11.64 -1.03 -5.41
N GLY A 257 -11.43 -1.38 -6.69
CA GLY A 257 -10.60 -0.57 -7.60
C GLY A 257 -11.38 0.59 -8.21
N ILE A 258 -10.66 1.63 -8.68
CA ILE A 258 -11.25 2.74 -9.44
C ILE A 258 -11.32 2.34 -10.91
N TYR A 259 -12.54 2.08 -11.40
CA TYR A 259 -12.80 1.69 -12.78
C TYR A 259 -13.61 2.77 -13.50
N ASN A 260 -13.37 2.90 -14.82
CA ASN A 260 -14.07 3.83 -15.72
C ASN A 260 -13.92 5.33 -15.40
N ASP A 261 -13.08 5.70 -14.41
CA ASP A 261 -12.75 7.09 -14.11
C ASP A 261 -11.22 7.28 -14.03
N THR A 262 -10.61 7.48 -15.19
CA THR A 262 -9.16 7.73 -15.28
C THR A 262 -8.75 9.00 -14.53
N LYS A 263 -9.61 10.01 -14.44
CA LYS A 263 -9.29 11.26 -13.73
C LYS A 263 -9.21 11.02 -12.22
N ALA A 264 -10.17 10.30 -11.65
CA ALA A 264 -10.16 9.92 -10.24
C ALA A 264 -8.94 9.04 -9.91
N LEU A 265 -8.63 8.05 -10.75
CA LEU A 265 -7.46 7.20 -10.61
C LEU A 265 -6.16 8.04 -10.61
N VAL A 266 -5.96 8.90 -11.59
CA VAL A 266 -4.77 9.77 -11.68
C VAL A 266 -4.68 10.69 -10.45
N LYS A 267 -5.80 11.28 -10.01
CA LYS A 267 -5.84 12.13 -8.82
C LYS A 267 -5.41 11.36 -7.56
N GLN A 268 -5.90 10.13 -7.37
CA GLN A 268 -5.49 9.26 -6.27
C GLN A 268 -3.99 8.98 -6.32
N ARG A 269 -3.46 8.61 -7.49
CA ARG A 269 -2.03 8.28 -7.67
C ARG A 269 -1.11 9.50 -7.50
N ILE A 270 -1.53 10.69 -7.96
CA ILE A 270 -0.79 11.93 -7.69
C ILE A 270 -0.68 12.16 -6.17
N ARG A 271 -1.77 11.98 -5.43
CA ARG A 271 -1.75 12.12 -3.97
C ARG A 271 -0.74 11.16 -3.32
N TRP A 272 -0.70 9.89 -3.74
CA TRP A 272 0.27 8.92 -3.22
C TRP A 272 1.71 9.30 -3.60
N ALA A 273 1.92 9.73 -4.84
CA ALA A 273 3.23 10.18 -5.29
C ALA A 273 3.72 11.43 -4.53
N GLN A 274 2.82 12.40 -4.25
CA GLN A 274 3.13 13.56 -3.40
C GLN A 274 3.55 13.14 -1.98
N GLY A 275 2.81 12.20 -1.38
CA GLY A 275 3.19 11.64 -0.09
C GLY A 275 4.57 11.01 -0.12
N ASN A 276 4.87 10.20 -1.15
CA ASN A 276 6.20 9.60 -1.31
C ASN A 276 7.31 10.66 -1.48
N VAL A 277 7.05 11.76 -2.19
CA VAL A 277 7.98 12.89 -2.28
C VAL A 277 8.19 13.54 -0.90
N GLN A 278 7.12 13.72 -0.10
CA GLN A 278 7.21 14.28 1.25
C GLN A 278 8.09 13.44 2.19
N THR A 279 8.13 12.11 2.01
CA THR A 279 8.96 11.23 2.85
C THR A 279 10.45 11.35 2.59
N PHE A 280 10.88 11.99 1.50
CA PHE A 280 12.29 12.27 1.21
C PHE A 280 13.00 13.04 2.35
N LYS A 281 12.25 13.82 3.15
CA LYS A 281 12.77 14.51 4.36
C LYS A 281 13.47 13.57 5.34
N TYR A 282 13.16 12.26 5.32
CA TYR A 282 13.76 11.26 6.21
C TYR A 282 15.10 10.73 5.72
N LEU A 283 15.49 10.94 4.45
CA LEU A 283 16.69 10.37 3.86
C LEU A 283 17.96 10.61 4.70
N GLY A 284 18.18 11.86 5.10
CA GLY A 284 19.35 12.22 5.91
C GLY A 284 19.37 11.56 7.29
N LYS A 285 18.20 11.40 7.94
CA LYS A 285 18.06 10.71 9.23
C LYS A 285 18.34 9.22 9.08
N ILE A 286 17.79 8.58 8.04
CA ILE A 286 17.97 7.16 7.74
C ILE A 286 19.46 6.85 7.50
N MET A 287 20.14 7.63 6.67
CA MET A 287 21.54 7.38 6.36
C MET A 287 22.46 7.55 7.57
N LYS A 288 22.12 8.43 8.51
CA LYS A 288 22.88 8.70 9.74
C LYS A 288 22.45 7.83 10.93
N SER A 289 21.33 7.12 10.87
CA SER A 289 20.82 6.31 11.97
C SER A 289 21.84 5.26 12.42
N GLY A 290 22.03 5.10 13.71
CA GLY A 290 22.77 3.98 14.32
C GLY A 290 21.93 2.71 14.41
N GLU A 291 20.61 2.85 14.44
CA GLU A 291 19.65 1.76 14.67
C GLU A 291 19.41 0.89 13.44
N LEU A 292 19.61 1.44 12.23
CA LEU A 292 19.35 0.74 10.99
C LEU A 292 20.57 -0.01 10.46
N GLU A 293 20.37 -1.26 10.04
CA GLU A 293 21.37 -2.04 9.34
C GLU A 293 21.68 -1.46 7.94
N LYS A 294 22.86 -1.79 7.39
CA LYS A 294 23.26 -1.33 6.04
C LYS A 294 22.27 -1.71 4.95
N LYS A 295 21.69 -2.93 5.03
CA LYS A 295 20.70 -3.41 4.05
C LYS A 295 19.39 -2.61 4.13
N GLN A 296 18.94 -2.25 5.34
CA GLN A 296 17.75 -1.42 5.55
C GLN A 296 17.96 0.00 5.01
N LYS A 297 19.11 0.61 5.31
CA LYS A 297 19.48 1.93 4.76
C LYS A 297 19.51 1.92 3.23
N LEU A 298 20.03 0.85 2.63
CA LEU A 298 20.08 0.72 1.18
C LEU A 298 18.69 0.64 0.55
N GLU A 299 17.79 -0.17 1.11
CA GLU A 299 16.40 -0.29 0.63
C GLU A 299 15.66 1.05 0.77
N PHE A 300 15.71 1.67 1.94
CA PHE A 300 15.08 2.98 2.16
C PHE A 300 15.68 4.07 1.29
N PHE A 301 16.99 4.07 1.04
CA PHE A 301 17.61 4.99 0.09
C PHE A 301 16.96 4.88 -1.30
N PHE A 302 16.87 3.68 -1.85
CA PHE A 302 16.26 3.47 -3.16
C PHE A 302 14.76 3.81 -3.16
N THR A 303 14.03 3.44 -2.12
CA THR A 303 12.61 3.76 -2.01
C THR A 303 12.36 5.27 -1.96
N LEU A 304 13.14 6.02 -1.17
CA LEU A 304 12.96 7.47 -1.02
C LEU A 304 13.42 8.28 -2.23
N ILE A 305 14.41 7.78 -2.99
CA ILE A 305 14.90 8.45 -4.19
C ILE A 305 14.05 8.12 -5.44
N LYS A 306 13.33 6.99 -5.43
CA LYS A 306 12.55 6.50 -6.57
C LYS A 306 11.61 7.55 -7.18
N PRO A 307 10.80 8.31 -6.40
CA PRO A 307 9.92 9.35 -6.97
C PRO A 307 10.66 10.39 -7.83
N TRP A 308 11.87 10.77 -7.42
CA TRP A 308 12.72 11.72 -8.13
C TRP A 308 13.29 11.12 -9.40
N LEU A 309 13.75 9.86 -9.34
CA LEU A 309 14.23 9.15 -10.52
C LEU A 309 13.13 9.01 -11.57
N MET A 310 11.91 8.66 -11.16
CA MET A 310 10.76 8.54 -12.04
C MET A 310 10.39 9.87 -12.71
N ALA A 311 10.49 10.99 -11.97
CA ALA A 311 10.24 12.31 -12.52
C ALA A 311 11.30 12.72 -13.56
N ILE A 312 12.58 12.49 -13.26
CA ILE A 312 13.69 12.76 -14.19
C ILE A 312 13.51 11.93 -15.47
N GLU A 313 13.15 10.67 -15.31
CA GLU A 313 12.91 9.77 -16.43
C GLU A 313 11.81 10.27 -17.36
N TYR A 314 10.68 10.68 -16.81
CA TYR A 314 9.58 11.25 -17.58
C TYR A 314 10.04 12.48 -18.38
N LEU A 315 10.84 13.37 -17.77
CA LEU A 315 11.40 14.54 -18.45
C LEU A 315 12.36 14.15 -19.58
N VAL A 316 13.18 13.11 -19.38
CA VAL A 316 14.08 12.59 -20.41
C VAL A 316 13.28 12.01 -21.59
N VAL A 317 12.20 11.28 -21.33
CA VAL A 317 11.32 10.75 -22.40
C VAL A 317 10.68 11.89 -23.20
N ILE A 318 10.16 12.93 -22.54
CA ILE A 318 9.60 14.11 -23.24
C ILE A 318 10.68 14.81 -24.07
N TYR A 319 11.85 15.08 -23.49
CA TYR A 319 12.96 15.73 -24.19
C TYR A 319 13.37 14.94 -25.44
N THR A 320 13.50 13.62 -25.31
CA THR A 320 13.82 12.73 -26.44
C THR A 320 12.75 12.81 -27.53
N GLY A 321 11.47 12.85 -27.16
CA GLY A 321 10.35 13.01 -28.08
C GLY A 321 10.40 14.37 -28.84
N ILE A 322 10.71 15.46 -28.13
CA ILE A 322 10.85 16.80 -28.72
C ILE A 322 12.03 16.83 -29.70
N VAL A 323 13.19 16.28 -29.32
CA VAL A 323 14.36 16.21 -30.18
C VAL A 323 14.07 15.37 -31.42
N LEU A 324 13.39 14.23 -31.28
CA LEU A 324 12.99 13.41 -32.41
C LEU A 324 12.06 14.18 -33.37
N LEU A 325 11.02 14.83 -32.82
CA LEU A 325 10.10 15.61 -33.63
C LEU A 325 10.82 16.76 -34.36
N GLY A 326 11.68 17.51 -33.66
CA GLY A 326 12.48 18.58 -34.25
C GLY A 326 13.41 18.05 -35.37
N THR A 327 14.05 16.92 -35.16
CA THR A 327 14.92 16.28 -36.18
C THR A 327 14.11 15.86 -37.42
N LEU A 328 12.93 15.30 -37.23
CA LEU A 328 12.04 14.92 -38.34
C LEU A 328 11.54 16.14 -39.13
N LEU A 329 11.20 17.23 -38.44
CA LEU A 329 10.69 18.46 -39.08
C LEU A 329 11.78 19.20 -39.84
N LEU A 330 13.00 19.27 -39.27
CA LEU A 330 14.10 20.04 -39.89
C LEU A 330 14.88 19.27 -40.96
N PHE A 331 15.06 17.99 -40.77
CA PHE A 331 15.98 17.17 -41.61
C PHE A 331 15.28 15.98 -42.27
N GLY A 332 13.99 15.81 -42.08
CA GLY A 332 13.23 14.69 -42.61
C GLY A 332 13.67 13.34 -42.05
N PHE A 333 13.39 12.29 -42.83
CA PHE A 333 13.68 10.91 -42.44
C PHE A 333 15.12 10.54 -42.80
N ASN A 334 16.09 10.90 -41.98
CA ASN A 334 17.52 10.65 -42.15
C ASN A 334 18.05 9.58 -41.17
N VAL A 335 19.36 9.32 -41.21
CA VAL A 335 20.02 8.31 -40.37
C VAL A 335 19.81 8.60 -38.87
N ALA A 336 19.89 9.88 -38.45
CA ALA A 336 19.73 10.26 -37.07
C ALA A 336 18.28 10.01 -36.56
N SER A 337 17.28 10.43 -37.34
CA SER A 337 15.86 10.17 -36.99
C SER A 337 15.52 8.68 -36.96
N ARG A 338 16.10 7.88 -37.89
CA ARG A 338 15.96 6.41 -37.86
C ARG A 338 16.53 5.81 -36.58
N SER A 339 17.73 6.23 -36.17
CA SER A 339 18.36 5.75 -34.94
C SER A 339 17.54 6.07 -33.71
N PHE A 340 17.01 7.31 -33.58
CA PHE A 340 16.14 7.71 -32.50
C PHE A 340 14.83 6.90 -32.46
N ILE A 341 14.19 6.69 -33.62
CA ILE A 341 12.97 5.86 -33.72
C ILE A 341 13.29 4.43 -33.30
N THR A 342 14.39 3.85 -33.77
CA THR A 342 14.78 2.50 -33.39
C THR A 342 14.98 2.36 -31.90
N VAL A 343 15.72 3.28 -31.25
CA VAL A 343 15.93 3.28 -29.81
C VAL A 343 14.59 3.42 -29.05
N PHE A 344 13.72 4.33 -29.49
CA PHE A 344 12.42 4.52 -28.87
C PHE A 344 11.53 3.27 -28.98
N VAL A 345 11.45 2.66 -30.16
CA VAL A 345 10.71 1.41 -30.38
C VAL A 345 11.27 0.28 -29.52
N CYS A 346 12.59 0.13 -29.47
CA CYS A 346 13.23 -0.87 -28.61
C CYS A 346 12.90 -0.65 -27.13
N MET A 347 12.86 0.60 -26.64
CA MET A 347 12.45 0.90 -25.26
C MET A 347 11.00 0.50 -24.99
N VAL A 348 10.08 0.85 -25.88
CA VAL A 348 8.65 0.50 -25.73
C VAL A 348 8.46 -1.02 -25.74
N LEU A 349 9.12 -1.72 -26.67
CA LEU A 349 9.07 -3.19 -26.75
C LEU A 349 9.64 -3.82 -25.47
N TYR A 350 10.72 -3.28 -24.93
CA TYR A 350 11.32 -3.79 -23.71
C TYR A 350 10.38 -3.65 -22.50
N ILE A 351 9.78 -2.46 -22.31
CA ILE A 351 8.79 -2.25 -21.23
C ILE A 351 7.62 -3.23 -21.39
N PHE A 352 7.15 -3.43 -22.62
CA PHE A 352 6.08 -4.39 -22.91
C PHE A 352 6.50 -5.83 -22.59
N LEU A 353 7.73 -6.24 -22.90
CA LEU A 353 8.26 -7.56 -22.55
C LEU A 353 8.30 -7.79 -21.02
N ILE A 354 8.73 -6.78 -20.26
CA ILE A 354 8.68 -6.83 -18.79
C ILE A 354 7.24 -7.02 -18.32
N ASN A 355 6.29 -6.29 -18.89
CA ASN A 355 4.88 -6.39 -18.52
C ASN A 355 4.26 -7.76 -18.90
N ILE A 356 4.77 -8.41 -19.95
CA ILE A 356 4.40 -9.81 -20.25
C ILE A 356 4.85 -10.75 -19.13
N VAL A 357 6.03 -10.56 -18.56
CA VAL A 357 6.48 -11.39 -17.41
C VAL A 357 5.52 -11.25 -16.24
N TRP A 358 5.16 -10.00 -15.86
CA TRP A 358 4.18 -9.76 -14.79
C TRP A 358 2.80 -10.34 -15.10
N ALA A 359 2.34 -10.22 -16.35
CA ALA A 359 1.07 -10.79 -16.78
C ALA A 359 1.08 -12.33 -16.76
N ILE A 360 2.20 -12.99 -17.06
CA ILE A 360 2.35 -14.43 -16.91
C ILE A 360 2.24 -14.84 -15.45
N LEU A 361 2.92 -14.15 -14.53
CA LEU A 361 2.86 -14.42 -13.10
C LEU A 361 1.43 -14.25 -12.59
N TYR A 362 0.78 -13.14 -12.92
CA TYR A 362 -0.60 -12.88 -12.58
C TYR A 362 -1.55 -13.98 -13.10
N SER A 363 -1.38 -14.37 -14.36
CA SER A 363 -2.21 -15.42 -14.95
C SER A 363 -2.03 -16.78 -14.26
N LYS A 364 -0.79 -17.11 -13.86
CA LYS A 364 -0.50 -18.35 -13.11
C LYS A 364 -1.14 -18.35 -11.70
N ASN A 365 -1.21 -17.17 -11.08
CA ASN A 365 -1.72 -17.04 -9.71
C ASN A 365 -3.25 -16.89 -9.63
N THR A 366 -3.89 -16.48 -10.74
CA THR A 366 -5.32 -16.13 -10.73
C THR A 366 -6.19 -17.01 -11.65
N ARG A 367 -5.58 -17.86 -12.49
CA ARG A 367 -6.30 -18.64 -13.51
C ARG A 367 -5.84 -20.10 -13.53
N GLU A 368 -6.78 -21.00 -13.76
CA GLU A 368 -6.48 -22.42 -13.89
C GLU A 368 -5.67 -22.76 -15.16
N LYS A 369 -5.89 -22.02 -16.25
CA LYS A 369 -5.23 -22.26 -17.55
C LYS A 369 -4.56 -20.99 -18.06
N LEU A 370 -3.31 -21.13 -18.47
CA LEU A 370 -2.56 -20.08 -19.13
C LEU A 370 -3.04 -19.91 -20.57
N SER A 371 -3.50 -18.70 -20.91
CA SER A 371 -3.88 -18.32 -22.27
C SER A 371 -2.98 -17.19 -22.78
N ILE A 372 -2.28 -17.42 -23.90
CA ILE A 372 -1.39 -16.43 -24.51
C ILE A 372 -2.15 -15.13 -24.82
N LEU A 373 -3.36 -15.24 -25.36
CA LEU A 373 -4.17 -14.07 -25.70
C LEU A 373 -4.51 -13.23 -24.46
N LEU A 374 -4.85 -13.89 -23.33
CA LEU A 374 -5.14 -13.18 -22.08
C LEU A 374 -3.89 -12.55 -21.49
N VAL A 375 -2.74 -13.23 -21.53
CA VAL A 375 -1.46 -12.67 -21.07
C VAL A 375 -1.09 -11.41 -21.87
N LEU A 376 -1.19 -11.45 -23.20
CA LEU A 376 -0.89 -10.28 -24.04
C LEU A 376 -1.86 -9.13 -23.77
N LYS A 377 -3.13 -9.44 -23.53
CA LYS A 377 -4.13 -8.45 -23.16
C LYS A 377 -3.83 -7.80 -21.80
N ASP A 378 -3.48 -8.59 -20.79
CA ASP A 378 -3.14 -8.10 -19.46
C ASP A 378 -1.85 -7.25 -19.49
N ALA A 379 -0.83 -7.68 -20.24
CA ALA A 379 0.38 -6.91 -20.48
C ALA A 379 0.09 -5.57 -21.18
N TYR A 380 -0.84 -5.54 -22.13
CA TYR A 380 -1.28 -4.32 -22.77
C TYR A 380 -1.97 -3.38 -21.78
N TYR A 381 -2.89 -3.88 -20.94
CA TYR A 381 -3.56 -3.06 -19.92
C TYR A 381 -2.56 -2.51 -18.90
N LEU A 382 -1.63 -3.33 -18.43
CA LEU A 382 -0.57 -2.88 -17.52
C LEU A 382 0.30 -1.80 -18.17
N THR A 383 0.71 -1.98 -19.43
CA THR A 383 1.50 -0.99 -20.16
C THR A 383 0.74 0.33 -20.30
N ARG A 384 -0.53 0.28 -20.71
CA ARG A 384 -1.39 1.46 -20.80
C ARG A 384 -1.53 2.16 -19.45
N PHE A 385 -1.72 1.40 -18.38
CA PHE A 385 -1.83 1.91 -17.01
C PHE A 385 -0.55 2.63 -16.59
N LEU A 386 0.64 2.04 -16.81
CA LEU A 386 1.93 2.66 -16.50
C LEU A 386 2.19 3.92 -17.32
N VAL A 387 1.78 3.96 -18.60
CA VAL A 387 1.85 5.19 -19.41
C VAL A 387 0.97 6.29 -18.83
N ILE A 388 -0.26 5.97 -18.39
CA ILE A 388 -1.14 6.94 -17.71
C ILE A 388 -0.48 7.45 -16.42
N LEU A 389 0.17 6.55 -15.67
CA LEU A 389 0.81 6.89 -14.40
C LEU A 389 2.15 7.62 -14.56
N SER A 390 2.83 7.55 -15.71
CA SER A 390 4.15 8.17 -15.91
C SER A 390 4.15 9.68 -15.63
N GLN A 391 3.03 10.37 -15.89
CA GLN A 391 2.86 11.81 -15.66
C GLN A 391 2.66 12.23 -14.20
N ILE A 392 2.44 11.28 -13.28
CA ILE A 392 2.07 11.62 -11.89
C ILE A 392 3.23 12.19 -11.08
N TYR A 393 4.45 11.68 -11.25
CA TYR A 393 5.60 12.11 -10.46
C TYR A 393 6.01 13.57 -10.71
N PRO A 394 6.14 14.06 -11.96
CA PRO A 394 6.36 15.49 -12.20
C PRO A 394 5.26 16.37 -11.60
N GLN A 395 3.99 15.96 -11.74
CA GLN A 395 2.88 16.70 -11.15
C GLN A 395 2.89 16.68 -9.61
N ALA A 396 3.35 15.58 -9.01
CA ALA A 396 3.49 15.44 -7.57
C ALA A 396 4.59 16.36 -6.99
N ILE A 397 5.70 16.54 -7.72
CA ILE A 397 6.81 17.40 -7.31
C ILE A 397 6.46 18.90 -7.46
N LEU A 398 5.66 19.25 -8.48
CA LEU A 398 5.28 20.65 -8.74
C LEU A 398 4.17 21.18 -7.80
N ARG A 399 3.51 20.32 -7.06
CA ARG A 399 2.48 20.64 -6.05
C ARG A 399 2.99 20.64 -4.63
#